data_e18ce52727ed5841d1781e7848249105
#
_entry.id   e18ce52727ed5841d1781e7848249105
#
_cell.length_a   1.000
_cell.length_b   1.000
_cell.length_c   1.000
_cell.angle_alpha   90.00
_cell.angle_beta   90.00
_cell.angle_gamma   90.00
#
_symmetry.space_group_name_H-M   'P 1'
#
loop_
_entity.id
_entity.type
_entity.pdbx_description
1 polymer ?
#
loop_
_entity_poly.entity_id
_entity_poly.type
_entity_poly.pdbx_seq_one_letter_code
_entity_poly.pdbx_strand_id
1 'polypeptide(L)'
;MPARMPWILFRHFSAELGKVILLTTAVIVTVVAFGAVIKPLAGNLLGPGGIAKYIVLAMVPMLQYALPFAVGFAGTIVTHRFASDNEVQAMSVSGLPYRTVLLPQIALGLGLALFMFVLVQTTIPRFLGYMSDVITEDASQVFVSTIRSGEPFEMGNYLISADRIGLDDSRAAEGVRRVRMEGVVALEMLPGGKVGSEFVAAAGSADLYGRGADLVIKVAFRDTSIVRPGESAVAASPLVEPMPIVFDVGWERSPKFLPWGELIEVLREPSLGALPQVERRAYEPPILPGLMMQRMERQLQANGVAVLESGDAGRRYEIRDAQLGGKGLVPRPPLKRIAVTEFEGDQPVREASAVGASLIATKSGGQFGGPARLDFVLLEPSARDVRGGTDRAVGWPPEIAGVAVADGAPEPTVLEALELARSLSQAKDPPLAQYARGADTVVFVIERALKSTYHEALSHIWMRCAQPVSVLLMLLLGSMLAIWRKHSLPLTIFLLAFIPSIANVLLIASGQSILRQGKLLSGLGVMWAGNAALLVMIAWVGRRMARH
;
A
#
# COMPACT_ATOMS: atom_id res chain seq x y z
N MET A 1 -22.47 32.92 -44.18
CA MET A 1 -23.01 32.47 -42.89
C MET A 1 -22.40 31.10 -42.61
N PRO A 2 -21.91 30.79 -41.40
CA PRO A 2 -21.47 29.43 -41.11
C PRO A 2 -22.68 28.49 -41.21
N ALA A 3 -22.60 27.49 -42.10
CA ALA A 3 -23.66 26.50 -42.27
C ALA A 3 -23.83 25.74 -40.93
N ARG A 4 -24.96 25.97 -40.24
CA ARG A 4 -25.28 25.28 -39.01
C ARG A 4 -25.83 23.90 -39.36
N MET A 5 -25.25 22.85 -38.75
CA MET A 5 -25.77 21.49 -38.86
C MET A 5 -27.24 21.48 -38.33
N PRO A 6 -28.19 20.89 -39.06
CA PRO A 6 -29.56 20.73 -38.59
C PRO A 6 -29.58 19.94 -37.28
N TRP A 7 -30.29 20.43 -36.26
CA TRP A 7 -30.35 19.81 -34.93
C TRP A 7 -30.80 18.34 -34.95
N ILE A 8 -31.68 18.00 -35.88
CA ILE A 8 -32.19 16.64 -36.05
C ILE A 8 -31.04 15.69 -36.43
N LEU A 9 -30.20 16.06 -37.40
CA LEU A 9 -29.04 15.25 -37.82
C LEU A 9 -27.99 15.14 -36.70
N PHE A 10 -27.73 16.24 -35.99
CA PHE A 10 -26.83 16.24 -34.84
C PHE A 10 -27.29 15.24 -33.79
N ARG A 11 -28.57 15.30 -33.39
CA ARG A 11 -29.18 14.43 -32.38
C ARG A 11 -29.17 12.96 -32.83
N HIS A 12 -29.53 12.71 -34.10
CA HIS A 12 -29.54 11.35 -34.64
C HIS A 12 -28.16 10.72 -34.65
N PHE A 13 -27.16 11.43 -35.15
CA PHE A 13 -25.79 10.96 -35.21
C PHE A 13 -25.21 10.73 -33.81
N SER A 14 -25.41 11.66 -32.89
CA SER A 14 -24.96 11.54 -31.50
C SER A 14 -25.61 10.36 -30.75
N ALA A 15 -26.92 10.11 -31.01
CA ALA A 15 -27.63 9.00 -30.39
C ALA A 15 -27.12 7.63 -30.89
N GLU A 16 -26.91 7.47 -32.19
CA GLU A 16 -26.34 6.24 -32.76
C GLU A 16 -24.92 5.99 -32.25
N LEU A 17 -24.11 7.04 -32.25
CA LEU A 17 -22.74 6.95 -31.70
C LEU A 17 -22.76 6.58 -30.23
N GLY A 18 -23.63 7.22 -29.44
CA GLY A 18 -23.77 6.94 -28.01
C GLY A 18 -24.21 5.50 -27.71
N LYS A 19 -25.14 4.94 -28.46
CA LYS A 19 -25.58 3.54 -28.33
C LYS A 19 -24.41 2.56 -28.56
N VAL A 20 -23.65 2.76 -29.64
CA VAL A 20 -22.53 1.88 -29.97
C VAL A 20 -21.42 2.02 -28.94
N ILE A 21 -21.11 3.25 -28.48
CA ILE A 21 -20.13 3.47 -27.40
C ILE A 21 -20.54 2.71 -26.14
N LEU A 22 -21.78 2.86 -25.70
CA LEU A 22 -22.30 2.23 -24.50
C LEU A 22 -22.19 0.69 -24.60
N LEU A 23 -22.68 0.12 -25.70
CA LEU A 23 -22.63 -1.33 -25.92
C LEU A 23 -21.18 -1.85 -25.95
N THR A 24 -20.32 -1.21 -26.72
CA THR A 24 -18.91 -1.63 -26.84
C THR A 24 -18.17 -1.48 -25.52
N THR A 25 -18.42 -0.38 -24.80
CA THR A 25 -17.83 -0.16 -23.47
C THR A 25 -18.26 -1.25 -22.50
N ALA A 26 -19.55 -1.60 -22.46
CA ALA A 26 -20.07 -2.66 -21.60
C ALA A 26 -19.40 -4.01 -21.87
N VAL A 27 -19.26 -4.38 -23.14
CA VAL A 27 -18.57 -5.63 -23.52
C VAL A 27 -17.11 -5.64 -23.10
N ILE A 28 -16.35 -4.59 -23.44
CA ILE A 28 -14.91 -4.53 -23.13
C ILE A 28 -14.70 -4.49 -21.61
N VAL A 29 -15.48 -3.67 -20.87
CA VAL A 29 -15.39 -3.58 -19.40
C VAL A 29 -15.65 -4.93 -18.75
N THR A 30 -16.65 -5.67 -19.19
CA THR A 30 -16.97 -6.99 -18.65
C THR A 30 -15.79 -7.94 -18.84
N VAL A 31 -15.25 -8.03 -20.06
CA VAL A 31 -14.10 -8.91 -20.35
C VAL A 31 -12.87 -8.55 -19.50
N VAL A 32 -12.56 -7.26 -19.40
CA VAL A 32 -11.39 -6.79 -18.64
C VAL A 32 -11.60 -6.97 -17.12
N ALA A 33 -12.83 -6.77 -16.62
CA ALA A 33 -13.17 -6.98 -15.21
C ALA A 33 -13.02 -8.44 -14.78
N PHE A 34 -13.40 -9.41 -15.65
CA PHE A 34 -13.10 -10.82 -15.41
C PHE A 34 -11.58 -11.09 -15.32
N GLY A 35 -10.79 -10.43 -16.17
CA GLY A 35 -9.32 -10.53 -16.08
C GLY A 35 -8.75 -10.00 -14.77
N ALA A 36 -9.35 -8.98 -14.18
CA ALA A 36 -8.89 -8.37 -12.94
C ALA A 36 -9.03 -9.29 -11.71
N VAL A 37 -9.95 -10.26 -11.73
CA VAL A 37 -10.19 -11.18 -10.61
C VAL A 37 -9.17 -12.33 -10.55
N ILE A 38 -8.43 -12.57 -11.63
CA ILE A 38 -7.50 -13.72 -11.71
C ILE A 38 -6.45 -13.67 -10.61
N LYS A 39 -5.87 -12.51 -10.34
CA LYS A 39 -4.82 -12.37 -9.31
C LYS A 39 -5.34 -12.65 -7.89
N PRO A 40 -6.44 -12.03 -7.41
CA PRO A 40 -7.01 -12.35 -6.10
C PRO A 40 -7.50 -13.79 -5.98
N LEU A 41 -8.02 -14.37 -7.07
CA LEU A 41 -8.48 -15.75 -7.11
C LEU A 41 -7.30 -16.73 -6.96
N ALA A 42 -6.21 -16.50 -7.68
CA ALA A 42 -5.01 -17.33 -7.56
C ALA A 42 -4.36 -17.27 -6.16
N GLY A 43 -4.61 -16.21 -5.40
CA GLY A 43 -4.17 -16.07 -4.00
C GLY A 43 -5.13 -16.67 -2.97
N ASN A 44 -6.22 -17.34 -3.38
CA ASN A 44 -7.28 -17.86 -2.49
C ASN A 44 -7.84 -16.80 -1.51
N LEU A 45 -7.88 -15.53 -1.95
CA LEU A 45 -8.31 -14.41 -1.09
C LEU A 45 -9.80 -14.12 -1.17
N LEU A 46 -10.55 -14.75 -2.10
CA LEU A 46 -11.95 -14.48 -2.37
C LEU A 46 -12.79 -15.76 -2.36
N GLY A 47 -13.86 -15.74 -1.57
CA GLY A 47 -14.93 -16.74 -1.66
C GLY A 47 -15.84 -16.50 -2.87
N PRO A 48 -16.78 -17.46 -3.17
CA PRO A 48 -17.66 -17.36 -4.34
C PRO A 48 -18.49 -16.07 -4.39
N GLY A 49 -18.99 -15.59 -3.26
CA GLY A 49 -19.73 -14.33 -3.13
C GLY A 49 -18.85 -13.11 -3.36
N GLY A 50 -17.65 -13.13 -2.81
CA GLY A 50 -16.65 -12.08 -2.98
C GLY A 50 -16.17 -11.94 -4.42
N ILE A 51 -16.03 -13.04 -5.16
CA ILE A 51 -15.67 -13.00 -6.58
C ILE A 51 -16.70 -12.18 -7.37
N ALA A 52 -18.00 -12.45 -7.19
CA ALA A 52 -19.05 -11.72 -7.90
C ALA A 52 -19.05 -10.24 -7.53
N LYS A 53 -18.96 -9.90 -6.24
CA LYS A 53 -18.89 -8.54 -5.72
C LYS A 53 -17.65 -7.80 -6.26
N TYR A 54 -16.50 -8.48 -6.26
CA TYR A 54 -15.25 -7.92 -6.78
C TYR A 54 -15.30 -7.62 -8.27
N ILE A 55 -15.88 -8.52 -9.11
CA ILE A 55 -16.03 -8.29 -10.55
C ILE A 55 -16.88 -7.04 -10.81
N VAL A 56 -18.03 -6.90 -10.11
CA VAL A 56 -18.91 -5.73 -10.26
C VAL A 56 -18.17 -4.44 -9.86
N LEU A 57 -17.43 -4.45 -8.75
CA LEU A 57 -16.64 -3.30 -8.33
C LEU A 57 -15.50 -2.99 -9.30
N ALA A 58 -14.87 -4.00 -9.88
CA ALA A 58 -13.81 -3.85 -10.85
C ALA A 58 -14.27 -3.21 -12.16
N MET A 59 -15.55 -3.33 -12.53
CA MET A 59 -16.07 -2.73 -13.76
C MET A 59 -15.80 -1.24 -13.84
N VAL A 60 -15.95 -0.51 -12.72
CA VAL A 60 -15.76 0.95 -12.69
C VAL A 60 -14.31 1.37 -12.94
N PRO A 61 -13.29 0.84 -12.25
CA PRO A 61 -11.90 1.13 -12.57
C PRO A 61 -11.49 0.68 -13.99
N MET A 62 -12.09 -0.40 -14.51
CA MET A 62 -11.75 -0.88 -15.86
C MET A 62 -12.27 0.03 -16.97
N LEU A 63 -13.23 0.93 -16.69
CA LEU A 63 -13.68 1.94 -17.64
C LEU A 63 -12.54 2.81 -18.17
N GLN A 64 -11.52 3.11 -17.36
CA GLN A 64 -10.38 3.92 -17.80
C GLN A 64 -9.62 3.31 -18.97
N TYR A 65 -9.58 1.99 -19.07
CA TYR A 65 -8.93 1.28 -20.17
C TYR A 65 -9.88 0.98 -21.32
N ALA A 66 -11.14 0.64 -21.00
CA ALA A 66 -12.13 0.23 -21.99
C ALA A 66 -12.65 1.42 -22.82
N LEU A 67 -12.89 2.57 -22.18
CA LEU A 67 -13.56 3.71 -22.82
C LEU A 67 -12.80 4.26 -24.04
N PRO A 68 -11.47 4.51 -24.01
CA PRO A 68 -10.76 5.00 -25.19
C PRO A 68 -10.89 4.09 -26.41
N PHE A 69 -10.80 2.77 -26.21
CA PHE A 69 -10.94 1.80 -27.29
C PHE A 69 -12.37 1.70 -27.80
N ALA A 70 -13.35 1.68 -26.90
CA ALA A 70 -14.77 1.63 -27.24
C ALA A 70 -15.19 2.84 -28.06
N VAL A 71 -14.70 4.02 -27.68
CA VAL A 71 -15.01 5.29 -28.36
C VAL A 71 -14.37 5.33 -29.76
N GLY A 72 -13.12 4.89 -29.89
CA GLY A 72 -12.45 4.78 -31.19
C GLY A 72 -13.13 3.79 -32.13
N PHE A 73 -13.54 2.63 -31.61
CA PHE A 73 -14.28 1.61 -32.34
C PHE A 73 -15.64 2.13 -32.82
N ALA A 74 -16.44 2.69 -31.89
CA ALA A 74 -17.75 3.24 -32.22
C ALA A 74 -17.67 4.38 -33.23
N GLY A 75 -16.70 5.29 -33.04
CA GLY A 75 -16.43 6.37 -34.00
C GLY A 75 -16.16 5.86 -35.41
N THR A 76 -15.37 4.79 -35.51
CA THR A 76 -15.07 4.17 -36.80
C THR A 76 -16.30 3.53 -37.42
N ILE A 77 -17.02 2.66 -36.69
CA ILE A 77 -18.14 1.88 -37.24
C ILE A 77 -19.32 2.76 -37.60
N VAL A 78 -19.75 3.63 -36.69
CA VAL A 78 -20.90 4.48 -36.91
C VAL A 78 -20.63 5.45 -38.06
N THR A 79 -19.50 6.13 -38.05
CA THR A 79 -19.15 7.07 -39.11
C THR A 79 -18.95 6.37 -40.46
N HIS A 80 -18.39 5.16 -40.48
CA HIS A 80 -18.26 4.37 -41.70
C HIS A 80 -19.63 4.02 -42.29
N ARG A 81 -20.61 3.60 -41.46
CA ARG A 81 -21.97 3.33 -41.91
C ARG A 81 -22.59 4.57 -42.58
N PHE A 82 -22.54 5.72 -41.92
CA PHE A 82 -23.05 6.98 -42.50
C PHE A 82 -22.31 7.38 -43.78
N ALA A 83 -20.99 7.09 -43.86
CA ALA A 83 -20.23 7.36 -45.08
C ALA A 83 -20.55 6.39 -46.21
N SER A 84 -20.76 5.10 -45.92
CA SER A 84 -21.10 4.04 -46.87
C SER A 84 -22.51 4.24 -47.45
N ASP A 85 -23.44 4.65 -46.60
CA ASP A 85 -24.82 4.93 -47.00
C ASP A 85 -24.96 6.27 -47.76
N ASN A 86 -23.82 6.92 -48.08
CA ASN A 86 -23.71 8.22 -48.76
C ASN A 86 -24.38 9.40 -48.04
N GLU A 87 -24.77 9.25 -46.76
CA GLU A 87 -25.36 10.34 -45.97
C GLU A 87 -24.38 11.51 -45.79
N VAL A 88 -23.09 11.20 -45.54
CA VAL A 88 -22.04 12.23 -45.46
C VAL A 88 -21.88 12.97 -46.79
N GLN A 89 -22.00 12.26 -47.90
CA GLN A 89 -21.92 12.86 -49.26
C GLN A 89 -23.15 13.74 -49.54
N ALA A 90 -24.37 13.28 -49.19
CA ALA A 90 -25.56 14.07 -49.32
C ALA A 90 -25.49 15.37 -48.52
N MET A 91 -24.96 15.33 -47.27
CA MET A 91 -24.69 16.52 -46.47
C MET A 91 -23.69 17.47 -47.15
N SER A 92 -22.64 16.95 -47.76
CA SER A 92 -21.64 17.77 -48.46
C SER A 92 -22.21 18.44 -49.70
N VAL A 93 -23.04 17.73 -50.48
CA VAL A 93 -23.73 18.28 -51.67
C VAL A 93 -24.76 19.36 -51.23
N SER A 94 -25.35 19.24 -50.06
CA SER A 94 -26.22 20.27 -49.46
C SER A 94 -25.46 21.50 -48.94
N GLY A 95 -24.13 21.59 -49.19
CA GLY A 95 -23.29 22.72 -48.79
C GLY A 95 -22.75 22.67 -47.35
N LEU A 96 -22.90 21.54 -46.64
CA LEU A 96 -22.36 21.37 -45.32
C LEU A 96 -20.87 20.94 -45.41
N PRO A 97 -19.92 21.73 -44.88
CA PRO A 97 -18.52 21.35 -44.91
C PRO A 97 -18.24 20.17 -43.95
N TYR A 98 -17.24 19.35 -44.23
CA TYR A 98 -16.85 18.19 -43.40
C TYR A 98 -16.63 18.55 -41.93
N ARG A 99 -16.17 19.79 -41.64
CA ARG A 99 -16.00 20.26 -40.26
C ARG A 99 -17.31 20.28 -39.47
N THR A 100 -18.41 20.62 -40.14
CA THR A 100 -19.77 20.64 -39.57
C THR A 100 -20.28 19.20 -39.35
N VAL A 101 -19.97 18.28 -40.26
CA VAL A 101 -20.32 16.85 -40.13
C VAL A 101 -19.60 16.20 -38.94
N LEU A 102 -18.40 16.65 -38.60
CA LEU A 102 -17.63 16.15 -37.44
C LEU A 102 -18.04 16.81 -36.08
N LEU A 103 -18.93 17.78 -36.10
CA LEU A 103 -19.34 18.52 -34.89
C LEU A 103 -19.95 17.60 -33.79
N PRO A 104 -20.83 16.62 -34.12
CA PRO A 104 -21.35 15.67 -33.13
C PRO A 104 -20.25 14.85 -32.47
N GLN A 105 -19.25 14.38 -33.23
CA GLN A 105 -18.12 13.62 -32.71
C GLN A 105 -17.25 14.48 -31.79
N ILE A 106 -16.98 15.73 -32.16
CA ILE A 106 -16.22 16.67 -31.32
C ILE A 106 -16.96 16.93 -30.00
N ALA A 107 -18.26 17.24 -30.07
CA ALA A 107 -19.06 17.54 -28.91
C ALA A 107 -19.18 16.34 -27.96
N LEU A 108 -19.49 15.15 -28.52
CA LEU A 108 -19.57 13.93 -27.72
C LEU A 108 -18.18 13.50 -27.18
N GLY A 109 -17.15 13.63 -27.99
CA GLY A 109 -15.77 13.33 -27.59
C GLY A 109 -15.27 14.23 -26.45
N LEU A 110 -15.58 15.54 -26.49
CA LEU A 110 -15.29 16.45 -25.39
C LEU A 110 -16.08 16.09 -24.13
N GLY A 111 -17.37 15.76 -24.27
CA GLY A 111 -18.20 15.30 -23.15
C GLY A 111 -17.66 14.03 -22.51
N LEU A 112 -17.26 13.05 -23.33
CA LEU A 112 -16.66 11.80 -22.87
C LEU A 112 -15.26 11.99 -22.26
N ALA A 113 -14.45 12.89 -22.82
CA ALA A 113 -13.16 13.24 -22.25
C ALA A 113 -13.32 13.91 -20.87
N LEU A 114 -14.29 14.82 -20.73
CA LEU A 114 -14.62 15.43 -19.44
C LEU A 114 -15.17 14.38 -18.45
N PHE A 115 -16.06 13.51 -18.89
CA PHE A 115 -16.56 12.40 -18.08
C PHE A 115 -15.42 11.51 -17.60
N MET A 116 -14.53 11.12 -18.51
CA MET A 116 -13.35 10.32 -18.19
C MET A 116 -12.42 11.04 -17.20
N PHE A 117 -12.22 12.35 -17.39
CA PHE A 117 -11.41 13.16 -16.48
C PHE A 117 -11.96 13.12 -15.05
N VAL A 118 -13.27 13.39 -14.88
CA VAL A 118 -13.93 13.33 -13.58
C VAL A 118 -13.85 11.92 -12.99
N LEU A 119 -14.13 10.91 -13.80
CA LEU A 119 -14.13 9.51 -13.37
C LEU A 119 -12.77 9.07 -12.82
N VAL A 120 -11.68 9.40 -13.51
CA VAL A 120 -10.31 9.04 -13.09
C VAL A 120 -9.83 9.83 -11.87
N GLN A 121 -10.33 11.06 -11.69
CA GLN A 121 -9.92 11.90 -10.56
C GLN A 121 -10.67 11.60 -9.26
N THR A 122 -11.93 11.15 -9.34
CA THR A 122 -12.80 11.06 -8.17
C THR A 122 -13.36 9.67 -7.92
N THR A 123 -13.91 9.03 -8.96
CA THR A 123 -14.70 7.81 -8.83
C THR A 123 -13.81 6.57 -8.75
N ILE A 124 -12.89 6.42 -9.69
CA ILE A 124 -12.01 5.24 -9.75
C ILE A 124 -11.22 5.03 -8.45
N PRO A 125 -10.57 6.06 -7.85
CA PRO A 125 -9.84 5.86 -6.60
C PRO A 125 -10.70 5.30 -5.47
N ARG A 126 -11.95 5.77 -5.34
CA ARG A 126 -12.89 5.28 -4.31
C ARG A 126 -13.28 3.82 -4.53
N PHE A 127 -13.56 3.43 -5.79
CA PHE A 127 -13.91 2.04 -6.11
C PHE A 127 -12.76 1.08 -5.88
N LEU A 128 -11.54 1.52 -6.11
CA LEU A 128 -10.36 0.74 -5.80
C LEU A 128 -10.22 0.49 -4.29
N GLY A 129 -10.56 1.48 -3.44
CA GLY A 129 -10.66 1.30 -2.00
C GLY A 129 -11.70 0.23 -1.63
N TYR A 130 -12.92 0.32 -2.18
CA TYR A 130 -13.95 -0.69 -1.92
C TYR A 130 -13.55 -2.11 -2.38
N MET A 131 -12.77 -2.24 -3.45
CA MET A 131 -12.24 -3.54 -3.88
C MET A 131 -11.25 -4.11 -2.86
N SER A 132 -10.43 -3.27 -2.23
CA SER A 132 -9.55 -3.66 -1.14
C SER A 132 -10.32 -4.16 0.07
N ASP A 133 -11.38 -3.42 0.48
CA ASP A 133 -12.23 -3.80 1.61
C ASP A 133 -12.85 -5.19 1.42
N VAL A 134 -13.33 -5.48 0.19
CA VAL A 134 -13.90 -6.80 -0.15
C VAL A 134 -12.86 -7.91 0.01
N ILE A 135 -11.63 -7.71 -0.44
CA ILE A 135 -10.58 -8.72 -0.28
C ILE A 135 -10.28 -8.94 1.20
N THR A 136 -10.15 -7.87 1.99
CA THR A 136 -9.84 -7.96 3.42
C THR A 136 -10.96 -8.65 4.20
N GLU A 137 -12.23 -8.37 3.85
CA GLU A 137 -13.39 -9.00 4.46
C GLU A 137 -13.49 -10.49 4.13
N ASP A 138 -13.37 -10.82 2.84
CA ASP A 138 -13.49 -12.20 2.36
C ASP A 138 -12.31 -13.06 2.80
N ALA A 139 -11.08 -12.56 2.80
CA ALA A 139 -9.89 -13.33 3.20
C ALA A 139 -10.03 -13.91 4.61
N SER A 140 -10.63 -13.15 5.56
CA SER A 140 -10.88 -13.65 6.91
C SER A 140 -11.93 -14.77 6.94
N GLN A 141 -12.96 -14.69 6.11
CA GLN A 141 -14.00 -15.71 6.01
C GLN A 141 -13.48 -16.96 5.32
N VAL A 142 -12.69 -16.80 4.26
CA VAL A 142 -12.04 -17.94 3.55
C VAL A 142 -11.09 -18.65 4.49
N PHE A 143 -10.26 -17.92 5.26
CA PHE A 143 -9.39 -18.52 6.26
C PHE A 143 -10.15 -19.39 7.27
N VAL A 144 -11.22 -18.84 7.86
CA VAL A 144 -12.04 -19.58 8.83
C VAL A 144 -12.75 -20.76 8.19
N SER A 145 -13.32 -20.61 6.98
CA SER A 145 -14.07 -21.68 6.32
C SER A 145 -13.18 -22.83 5.87
N THR A 146 -11.98 -22.54 5.36
CA THR A 146 -11.02 -23.56 4.91
C THR A 146 -10.56 -24.44 6.08
N ILE A 147 -10.14 -23.82 7.20
CA ILE A 147 -9.73 -24.61 8.36
C ILE A 147 -10.93 -25.38 8.96
N ARG A 148 -12.13 -24.78 8.97
CA ARG A 148 -13.33 -25.47 9.47
C ARG A 148 -13.73 -26.67 8.62
N SER A 149 -13.43 -26.67 7.32
CA SER A 149 -13.63 -27.82 6.44
C SER A 149 -12.62 -28.96 6.67
N GLY A 150 -11.62 -28.75 7.53
CA GLY A 150 -10.55 -29.70 7.80
C GLY A 150 -9.40 -29.64 6.79
N GLU A 151 -9.43 -28.65 5.88
CA GLU A 151 -8.34 -28.43 4.93
C GLU A 151 -7.30 -27.50 5.53
N PRO A 152 -5.99 -27.78 5.35
CA PRO A 152 -4.96 -26.88 5.79
C PRO A 152 -5.00 -25.58 4.96
N PHE A 153 -4.87 -24.44 5.64
CA PHE A 153 -4.82 -23.14 5.00
C PHE A 153 -3.38 -22.79 4.66
N GLU A 154 -3.12 -22.56 3.36
CA GLU A 154 -1.82 -22.08 2.91
C GLU A 154 -1.69 -20.57 3.14
N MET A 155 -0.70 -20.17 3.92
CA MET A 155 -0.44 -18.81 4.30
C MET A 155 1.03 -18.46 4.08
N GLY A 156 1.37 -17.93 2.92
CA GLY A 156 2.75 -17.70 2.52
C GLY A 156 3.54 -19.01 2.47
N ASN A 157 4.54 -19.14 3.34
CA ASN A 157 5.33 -20.37 3.47
C ASN A 157 4.81 -21.31 4.56
N TYR A 158 3.66 -20.99 5.16
CA TYR A 158 3.09 -21.81 6.24
C TYR A 158 1.82 -22.52 5.80
N LEU A 159 1.70 -23.77 6.21
CA LEU A 159 0.49 -24.57 6.12
C LEU A 159 -0.10 -24.68 7.53
N ILE A 160 -1.28 -24.10 7.75
CA ILE A 160 -1.89 -24.03 9.09
C ILE A 160 -3.17 -24.87 9.10
N SER A 161 -3.26 -25.73 10.10
CA SER A 161 -4.46 -26.51 10.41
C SER A 161 -4.81 -26.34 11.89
N ALA A 162 -6.07 -26.47 12.24
CA ALA A 162 -6.53 -26.43 13.62
C ALA A 162 -7.74 -27.35 13.81
N ASP A 163 -7.87 -27.95 15.01
CA ASP A 163 -9.00 -28.82 15.35
C ASP A 163 -10.30 -28.03 15.48
N ARG A 164 -10.21 -26.81 16.04
CA ARG A 164 -11.32 -25.87 16.17
C ARG A 164 -10.92 -24.46 15.82
N ILE A 165 -11.82 -23.77 15.15
CA ILE A 165 -11.62 -22.39 14.75
C ILE A 165 -12.90 -21.57 14.97
N GLY A 166 -12.76 -20.34 15.46
CA GLY A 166 -13.86 -19.42 15.69
C GLY A 166 -13.45 -17.97 15.49
N LEU A 167 -14.38 -17.13 15.07
CA LEU A 167 -14.21 -15.68 15.03
C LEU A 167 -14.44 -15.11 16.44
N ASP A 168 -13.59 -14.17 16.83
CA ASP A 168 -13.70 -13.41 18.07
C ASP A 168 -13.80 -11.93 17.73
N ASP A 169 -14.99 -11.39 17.88
CA ASP A 169 -15.29 -9.98 17.58
C ASP A 169 -14.87 -9.02 18.71
N SER A 170 -14.16 -9.50 19.74
CA SER A 170 -13.75 -8.69 20.88
C SER A 170 -12.90 -7.47 20.52
N ARG A 171 -12.23 -7.47 19.36
CA ARG A 171 -11.42 -6.36 18.83
C ARG A 171 -11.96 -5.74 17.55
N ALA A 172 -13.20 -6.05 17.17
CA ALA A 172 -13.82 -5.50 15.97
C ALA A 172 -13.89 -3.96 15.99
N ALA A 173 -14.07 -3.35 17.15
CA ALA A 173 -14.04 -1.89 17.34
C ALA A 173 -12.67 -1.25 17.00
N GLU A 174 -11.58 -2.03 17.07
CA GLU A 174 -10.21 -1.60 16.72
C GLU A 174 -9.90 -1.85 15.22
N GLY A 175 -10.86 -2.33 14.43
CA GLY A 175 -10.66 -2.74 13.04
C GLY A 175 -9.85 -4.04 12.90
N VAL A 176 -9.72 -4.82 13.97
CA VAL A 176 -8.99 -6.07 14.02
C VAL A 176 -9.98 -7.23 14.08
N ARG A 177 -9.91 -8.14 13.11
CA ARG A 177 -10.64 -9.41 13.17
C ARG A 177 -9.75 -10.47 13.79
N ARG A 178 -10.13 -10.94 14.98
CA ARG A 178 -9.42 -12.00 15.67
C ARG A 178 -10.05 -13.35 15.37
N VAL A 179 -9.21 -14.31 15.02
CA VAL A 179 -9.56 -15.71 14.86
C VAL A 179 -8.90 -16.49 15.99
N ARG A 180 -9.67 -17.26 16.75
CA ARG A 180 -9.16 -18.18 17.77
C ARG A 180 -9.10 -19.59 17.19
N MET A 181 -8.03 -20.30 17.51
CA MET A 181 -7.77 -21.66 17.08
C MET A 181 -7.40 -22.53 18.28
N GLU A 182 -7.82 -23.78 18.28
CA GLU A 182 -7.45 -24.78 19.27
C GLU A 182 -6.87 -26.00 18.54
N GLY A 183 -5.84 -26.65 19.12
CA GLY A 183 -5.16 -27.78 18.50
C GLY A 183 -4.51 -27.38 17.18
N VAL A 184 -3.58 -26.42 17.19
CA VAL A 184 -3.00 -25.85 15.98
C VAL A 184 -1.75 -26.60 15.57
N VAL A 185 -1.68 -26.96 14.30
CA VAL A 185 -0.46 -27.47 13.65
C VAL A 185 -0.09 -26.50 12.52
N ALA A 186 1.12 -25.98 12.55
CA ALA A 186 1.65 -25.13 11.48
C ALA A 186 2.96 -25.70 10.96
N LEU A 187 3.04 -25.90 9.65
CA LEU A 187 4.21 -26.40 8.95
C LEU A 187 4.85 -25.26 8.15
N GLU A 188 6.13 -25.01 8.37
CA GLU A 188 6.93 -24.11 7.54
C GLU A 188 7.41 -24.86 6.29
N MET A 189 6.98 -24.40 5.12
CA MET A 189 7.36 -24.98 3.83
C MET A 189 8.56 -24.25 3.24
N LEU A 190 9.67 -24.93 3.06
CA LEU A 190 10.84 -24.41 2.38
C LEU A 190 10.73 -24.55 0.86
N PRO A 191 11.51 -23.76 0.08
CA PRO A 191 11.58 -23.92 -1.37
C PRO A 191 11.90 -25.36 -1.78
N GLY A 192 11.07 -25.94 -2.66
CA GLY A 192 11.20 -27.34 -3.07
C GLY A 192 10.31 -28.32 -2.28
N GLY A 193 9.33 -27.83 -1.50
CA GLY A 193 8.33 -28.66 -0.80
C GLY A 193 8.87 -29.40 0.42
N LYS A 194 9.98 -28.99 0.98
CA LYS A 194 10.55 -29.54 2.21
C LYS A 194 9.97 -28.83 3.43
N VAL A 195 9.74 -29.58 4.51
CA VAL A 195 9.31 -29.03 5.80
C VAL A 195 10.54 -28.45 6.50
N GLY A 196 10.47 -27.16 6.86
CA GLY A 196 11.51 -26.44 7.61
C GLY A 196 11.34 -26.59 9.11
N SER A 197 10.19 -26.25 9.63
CA SER A 197 9.82 -26.37 11.04
C SER A 197 8.38 -26.78 11.19
N GLU A 198 8.10 -27.57 12.22
CA GLU A 198 6.74 -27.95 12.61
C GLU A 198 6.42 -27.30 13.96
N PHE A 199 5.30 -26.60 14.03
CA PHE A 199 4.79 -25.97 15.24
C PHE A 199 3.50 -26.69 15.65
N VAL A 200 3.48 -27.24 16.84
CA VAL A 200 2.28 -27.84 17.44
C VAL A 200 1.92 -27.03 18.67
N ALA A 201 0.76 -26.43 18.70
CA ALA A 201 0.33 -25.53 19.76
C ALA A 201 -1.04 -25.93 20.31
N ALA A 202 -1.21 -25.86 21.63
CA ALA A 202 -2.51 -26.12 22.25
C ALA A 202 -3.58 -25.10 21.84
N ALA A 203 -3.18 -23.83 21.70
CA ALA A 203 -4.06 -22.76 21.24
C ALA A 203 -3.32 -21.77 20.36
N GLY A 204 -4.04 -21.15 19.43
CA GLY A 204 -3.54 -20.08 18.58
C GLY A 204 -4.53 -18.95 18.42
N SER A 205 -4.04 -17.79 18.07
CA SER A 205 -4.88 -16.68 17.63
C SER A 205 -4.26 -16.04 16.40
N ALA A 206 -5.10 -15.64 15.45
CA ALA A 206 -4.70 -14.86 14.29
C ALA A 206 -5.46 -13.53 14.30
N ASP A 207 -4.74 -12.43 14.39
CA ASP A 207 -5.27 -11.09 14.26
C ASP A 207 -5.11 -10.61 12.83
N LEU A 208 -6.24 -10.43 12.14
CA LEU A 208 -6.30 -9.94 10.76
C LEU A 208 -6.70 -8.47 10.78
N TYR A 209 -5.87 -7.62 10.24
CA TYR A 209 -6.15 -6.19 10.15
C TYR A 209 -5.53 -5.57 8.90
N GLY A 210 -6.24 -4.60 8.35
CA GLY A 210 -5.72 -3.78 7.28
C GLY A 210 -4.66 -2.81 7.81
N ARG A 211 -3.50 -2.78 7.18
CA ARG A 211 -2.41 -1.85 7.50
C ARG A 211 -1.98 -1.11 6.24
N GLY A 212 -2.68 -0.04 5.93
CA GLY A 212 -2.47 0.64 4.67
C GLY A 212 -2.86 -0.25 3.49
N ALA A 213 -1.89 -0.55 2.64
CA ALA A 213 -2.11 -1.38 1.44
C ALA A 213 -2.09 -2.88 1.71
N ASP A 214 -1.74 -3.29 2.91
CA ASP A 214 -1.46 -4.69 3.22
C ASP A 214 -2.51 -5.27 4.16
N LEU A 215 -2.89 -6.53 3.92
CA LEU A 215 -3.54 -7.36 4.91
C LEU A 215 -2.45 -7.97 5.79
N VAL A 216 -2.42 -7.60 7.05
CA VAL A 216 -1.50 -8.17 8.03
C VAL A 216 -2.23 -9.22 8.83
N ILE A 217 -1.66 -10.42 8.86
CA ILE A 217 -2.10 -11.50 9.73
C ILE A 217 -1.03 -11.74 10.78
N LYS A 218 -1.31 -11.36 12.01
CA LYS A 218 -0.44 -11.63 13.16
C LYS A 218 -0.94 -12.88 13.85
N VAL A 219 -0.13 -13.94 13.80
CA VAL A 219 -0.45 -15.20 14.47
C VAL A 219 0.30 -15.25 15.81
N ALA A 220 -0.34 -15.79 16.83
CA ALA A 220 0.29 -16.09 18.11
C ALA A 220 -0.11 -17.52 18.53
N PHE A 221 0.86 -18.32 18.91
CA PHE A 221 0.68 -19.69 19.38
C PHE A 221 1.02 -19.78 20.87
N ARG A 222 0.18 -20.48 21.64
CA ARG A 222 0.39 -20.72 23.07
C ARG A 222 0.67 -22.18 23.32
N ASP A 223 1.53 -22.45 24.30
CA ASP A 223 1.97 -23.79 24.68
C ASP A 223 2.46 -24.58 23.47
N THR A 224 3.47 -24.03 22.81
CA THR A 224 3.94 -24.49 21.50
C THR A 224 5.15 -25.39 21.64
N SER A 225 5.10 -26.52 20.99
CA SER A 225 6.24 -27.40 20.72
C SER A 225 6.74 -27.18 19.30
N ILE A 226 8.04 -26.95 19.14
CA ILE A 226 8.68 -26.73 17.85
C ILE A 226 9.59 -27.91 17.56
N VAL A 227 9.36 -28.54 16.42
CA VAL A 227 10.16 -29.66 15.92
C VAL A 227 10.83 -29.22 14.62
N ARG A 228 12.14 -29.43 14.53
CA ARG A 228 12.88 -29.20 13.28
C ARG A 228 13.33 -30.53 12.70
N PRO A 229 13.12 -30.78 11.41
CA PRO A 229 13.58 -32.01 10.76
C PRO A 229 15.10 -32.16 10.90
N GLY A 230 15.52 -33.29 11.49
CA GLY A 230 16.95 -33.57 11.73
C GLY A 230 17.50 -33.18 13.11
N GLU A 231 16.72 -32.47 13.92
CA GLU A 231 17.06 -32.20 15.32
C GLU A 231 16.30 -33.18 16.24
N SER A 232 17.03 -33.81 17.19
CA SER A 232 16.42 -34.70 18.19
C SER A 232 15.78 -33.94 19.36
N ALA A 233 15.93 -32.63 19.41
CA ALA A 233 15.42 -31.79 20.48
C ALA A 233 14.09 -31.12 20.07
N VAL A 234 13.11 -31.23 20.95
CA VAL A 234 11.86 -30.48 20.86
C VAL A 234 12.00 -29.23 21.71
N ALA A 235 11.92 -28.06 21.09
CA ALA A 235 11.88 -26.80 21.82
C ALA A 235 10.42 -26.52 22.25
N ALA A 236 10.19 -26.27 23.53
CA ALA A 236 8.88 -25.87 24.04
C ALA A 236 8.92 -24.39 24.43
N SER A 237 7.87 -23.64 24.07
CA SER A 237 7.70 -22.23 24.44
C SER A 237 6.25 -21.97 24.87
N PRO A 238 6.05 -21.22 25.96
CA PRO A 238 4.68 -20.87 26.40
C PRO A 238 3.98 -19.92 25.42
N LEU A 239 4.74 -19.12 24.67
CA LEU A 239 4.22 -18.21 23.66
C LEU A 239 5.20 -18.12 22.50
N VAL A 240 4.71 -18.37 21.31
CA VAL A 240 5.45 -18.15 20.06
C VAL A 240 4.63 -17.17 19.22
N GLU A 241 5.19 -16.02 18.96
CA GLU A 241 4.64 -15.06 17.99
C GLU A 241 5.49 -15.12 16.73
N PRO A 242 5.09 -15.94 15.74
CA PRO A 242 5.74 -15.93 14.45
C PRO A 242 5.53 -14.56 13.81
N MET A 243 6.35 -14.32 12.80
CA MET A 243 6.20 -13.17 11.91
C MET A 243 4.77 -12.82 11.59
N PRO A 244 4.38 -11.55 11.64
CA PRO A 244 3.18 -11.12 10.94
C PRO A 244 3.36 -11.41 9.45
N ILE A 245 2.45 -12.18 8.89
CA ILE A 245 2.41 -12.45 7.47
C ILE A 245 1.74 -11.25 6.82
N VAL A 246 2.46 -10.61 5.93
CA VAL A 246 1.97 -9.45 5.19
C VAL A 246 1.59 -9.91 3.79
N PHE A 247 0.30 -9.86 3.50
CA PHE A 247 -0.18 -9.99 2.13
C PHE A 247 -0.19 -8.61 1.49
N ASP A 248 0.69 -8.41 0.53
CA ASP A 248 0.61 -7.25 -0.36
C ASP A 248 -0.67 -7.35 -1.19
N VAL A 249 -1.75 -6.87 -0.62
CA VAL A 249 -3.04 -6.75 -1.33
C VAL A 249 -2.97 -5.60 -2.32
N GLY A 250 -1.94 -4.77 -2.20
CA GLY A 250 -1.48 -3.80 -3.19
C GLY A 250 -2.44 -2.64 -3.47
N TRP A 251 -3.46 -2.39 -2.64
CA TRP A 251 -4.59 -1.55 -3.01
C TRP A 251 -4.75 -0.27 -2.19
N GLU A 252 -4.34 -0.22 -0.91
CA GLU A 252 -4.56 0.98 -0.10
C GLU A 252 -3.37 1.95 -0.08
N ARG A 253 -3.70 3.23 -0.23
CA ARG A 253 -2.82 4.40 -0.10
C ARG A 253 -1.61 4.51 -1.04
N SER A 254 -1.46 3.61 -2.04
CA SER A 254 -0.59 3.94 -3.15
C SER A 254 -1.17 5.18 -3.85
N PRO A 255 -0.33 6.11 -4.35
CA PRO A 255 -0.77 7.31 -5.05
C PRO A 255 -1.79 7.08 -6.17
N LYS A 256 -1.82 5.86 -6.74
CA LYS A 256 -2.81 5.48 -7.77
C LYS A 256 -4.26 5.47 -7.26
N PHE A 257 -4.49 5.27 -5.95
CA PHE A 257 -5.81 5.16 -5.34
C PHE A 257 -6.29 6.45 -4.68
N LEU A 258 -5.42 7.46 -4.60
CA LEU A 258 -5.77 8.72 -3.97
C LEU A 258 -6.61 9.58 -4.91
N PRO A 259 -7.71 10.20 -4.44
CA PRO A 259 -8.42 11.26 -5.14
C PRO A 259 -7.48 12.44 -5.44
N TRP A 260 -7.89 13.30 -6.39
CA TRP A 260 -7.07 14.43 -6.84
C TRP A 260 -6.56 15.33 -5.69
N GLY A 261 -7.43 15.65 -4.71
CA GLY A 261 -7.06 16.50 -3.57
C GLY A 261 -5.92 15.90 -2.74
N GLU A 262 -6.10 14.65 -2.31
CA GLU A 262 -5.12 13.91 -1.52
C GLU A 262 -3.81 13.68 -2.30
N LEU A 263 -3.92 13.45 -3.62
CA LEU A 263 -2.74 13.28 -4.47
C LEU A 263 -1.88 14.56 -4.54
N ILE A 264 -2.51 15.75 -4.54
CA ILE A 264 -1.79 17.02 -4.47
C ILE A 264 -1.17 17.24 -3.08
N GLU A 265 -1.85 16.80 -2.02
CA GLU A 265 -1.28 16.85 -0.67
C GLU A 265 -0.02 15.98 -0.57
N VAL A 266 -0.04 14.76 -1.10
CA VAL A 266 1.14 13.88 -1.17
C VAL A 266 2.26 14.49 -2.03
N LEU A 267 1.95 15.28 -3.05
CA LEU A 267 2.99 16.02 -3.79
C LEU A 267 3.65 17.14 -2.97
N ARG A 268 2.88 17.78 -2.10
CA ARG A 268 3.41 18.82 -1.21
C ARG A 268 4.18 18.22 -0.05
N GLU A 269 3.66 17.13 0.48
CA GLU A 269 4.24 16.43 1.63
C GLU A 269 4.24 14.90 1.38
N PRO A 270 5.30 14.37 0.74
CA PRO A 270 5.39 12.95 0.41
C PRO A 270 5.35 12.01 1.62
N SER A 271 5.59 12.51 2.82
CA SER A 271 5.50 11.77 4.08
C SER A 271 4.07 11.29 4.41
N LEU A 272 3.04 11.92 3.82
CA LEU A 272 1.65 11.49 3.94
C LEU A 272 1.35 10.22 3.16
N GLY A 273 2.22 9.84 2.21
CA GLY A 273 2.07 8.60 1.46
C GLY A 273 2.31 7.35 2.31
N ALA A 274 1.62 6.25 1.98
CA ALA A 274 1.75 4.99 2.71
C ALA A 274 3.11 4.30 2.54
N LEU A 275 3.72 4.41 1.34
CA LEU A 275 5.02 3.79 1.05
C LEU A 275 6.12 4.21 2.02
N PRO A 276 6.33 5.53 2.30
CA PRO A 276 7.30 5.94 3.31
C PRO A 276 7.03 5.39 4.70
N GLN A 277 5.76 5.24 5.09
CA GLN A 277 5.41 4.66 6.38
C GLN A 277 5.70 3.16 6.46
N VAL A 278 5.43 2.42 5.38
CA VAL A 278 5.75 0.99 5.27
C VAL A 278 7.26 0.78 5.32
N GLU A 279 8.01 1.54 4.53
CA GLU A 279 9.47 1.48 4.50
C GLU A 279 10.08 1.82 5.87
N ARG A 280 9.59 2.87 6.54
CA ARG A 280 10.00 3.20 7.90
C ARG A 280 9.83 2.00 8.85
N ARG A 281 8.66 1.36 8.83
CA ARG A 281 8.35 0.23 9.71
C ARG A 281 9.19 -1.02 9.40
N ALA A 282 9.61 -1.20 8.16
CA ALA A 282 10.50 -2.29 7.77
C ALA A 282 11.93 -2.10 8.26
N TYR A 283 12.41 -0.85 8.33
CA TYR A 283 13.80 -0.54 8.65
C TYR A 283 14.02 0.03 10.07
N GLU A 284 12.96 0.44 10.78
CA GLU A 284 13.06 0.86 12.19
C GLU A 284 13.67 -0.21 13.13
N PRO A 285 13.29 -1.49 13.05
CA PRO A 285 13.76 -2.50 14.00
C PRO A 285 15.28 -2.55 14.20
N PRO A 286 16.13 -2.43 13.16
CA PRO A 286 17.59 -2.47 13.31
C PRO A 286 18.18 -1.33 14.14
N ILE A 287 17.49 -0.18 14.20
CA ILE A 287 18.00 1.02 14.89
C ILE A 287 17.13 1.43 16.09
N LEU A 288 16.01 0.78 16.27
CA LEU A 288 15.03 1.14 17.30
C LEU A 288 15.63 1.15 18.73
N PRO A 289 16.51 0.22 19.13
CA PRO A 289 17.21 0.31 20.42
C PRO A 289 18.02 1.60 20.58
N GLY A 290 18.72 2.01 19.53
CA GLY A 290 19.48 3.28 19.54
C GLY A 290 18.57 4.50 19.68
N LEU A 291 17.42 4.50 18.98
CA LEU A 291 16.41 5.55 19.12
C LEU A 291 15.80 5.58 20.52
N MET A 292 15.56 4.40 21.12
CA MET A 292 15.09 4.31 22.50
C MET A 292 16.11 4.88 23.49
N MET A 293 17.39 4.54 23.33
CA MET A 293 18.46 5.12 24.15
C MET A 293 18.54 6.63 24.00
N GLN A 294 18.40 7.16 22.79
CA GLN A 294 18.38 8.60 22.53
C GLN A 294 17.17 9.29 23.17
N ARG A 295 16.00 8.65 23.16
CA ARG A 295 14.80 9.15 23.86
C ARG A 295 15.02 9.17 25.37
N MET A 296 15.58 8.10 25.91
CA MET A 296 15.91 8.01 27.34
C MET A 296 16.91 9.11 27.75
N GLU A 297 17.93 9.37 26.94
CA GLU A 297 18.88 10.47 27.16
C GLU A 297 18.18 11.82 27.22
N ARG A 298 17.25 12.07 26.28
CA ARG A 298 16.45 13.31 26.31
C ARG A 298 15.60 13.44 27.56
N GLN A 299 14.97 12.35 28.03
CA GLN A 299 14.21 12.37 29.30
C GLN A 299 15.12 12.71 30.48
N LEU A 300 16.31 12.09 30.55
CA LEU A 300 17.28 12.36 31.60
C LEU A 300 17.80 13.80 31.57
N GLN A 301 17.99 14.38 30.39
CA GLN A 301 18.41 15.78 30.23
C GLN A 301 17.29 16.77 30.56
N ALA A 302 16.06 16.48 30.16
CA ALA A 302 14.92 17.39 30.35
C ALA A 302 14.35 17.31 31.77
N ASN A 303 14.13 16.11 32.30
CA ASN A 303 13.38 15.88 33.54
C ASN A 303 14.24 15.30 34.68
N GLY A 304 15.48 14.92 34.39
CA GLY A 304 16.34 14.21 35.35
C GLY A 304 15.93 12.77 35.63
N VAL A 305 14.88 12.26 34.98
CA VAL A 305 14.31 10.93 35.19
C VAL A 305 14.03 10.29 33.86
N ALA A 306 14.46 9.03 33.68
CA ALA A 306 14.04 8.19 32.56
C ALA A 306 13.03 7.15 33.06
N VAL A 307 11.99 6.92 32.27
CA VAL A 307 10.91 5.97 32.61
C VAL A 307 10.91 4.84 31.59
N LEU A 308 11.02 3.61 32.11
CA LEU A 308 10.89 2.39 31.33
C LEU A 308 9.64 1.63 31.73
N GLU A 309 8.92 1.06 30.78
CA GLU A 309 7.76 0.21 31.00
C GLU A 309 8.03 -1.21 30.51
N SER A 310 7.61 -2.19 31.32
CA SER A 310 7.65 -3.61 30.93
C SER A 310 6.33 -3.99 30.27
N GLY A 311 6.39 -4.57 29.07
CA GLY A 311 5.20 -4.93 28.28
C GLY A 311 4.34 -6.04 28.92
N ASP A 312 4.94 -6.91 29.72
CA ASP A 312 4.25 -8.14 30.17
C ASP A 312 3.68 -8.06 31.60
N ALA A 313 4.11 -7.10 32.42
CA ALA A 313 3.76 -7.07 33.84
C ALA A 313 3.11 -5.76 34.34
N GLY A 314 2.87 -4.78 33.47
CA GLY A 314 2.38 -3.46 33.90
C GLY A 314 3.31 -2.77 34.90
N ARG A 315 4.60 -3.10 34.86
CA ARG A 315 5.61 -2.53 35.76
C ARG A 315 6.30 -1.37 35.08
N ARG A 316 6.55 -0.34 35.89
CA ARG A 316 7.24 0.88 35.47
C ARG A 316 8.52 1.02 36.29
N TYR A 317 9.62 1.39 35.64
CA TYR A 317 10.92 1.64 36.27
C TYR A 317 11.32 3.08 36.05
N GLU A 318 11.49 3.83 37.13
CA GLU A 318 12.04 5.19 37.09
C GLU A 318 13.53 5.16 37.42
N ILE A 319 14.31 5.73 36.53
CA ILE A 319 15.77 5.78 36.64
C ILE A 319 16.17 7.24 36.85
N ARG A 320 16.85 7.50 37.94
CA ARG A 320 17.33 8.83 38.33
C ARG A 320 18.82 8.84 38.50
N ASP A 321 19.40 10.03 38.53
CA ASP A 321 20.83 10.22 38.77
C ASP A 321 21.75 9.53 37.75
N ALA A 322 21.24 9.35 36.54
CA ALA A 322 21.89 8.64 35.45
C ALA A 322 22.17 9.53 34.25
N GLN A 323 23.15 9.16 33.47
CA GLN A 323 23.43 9.69 32.13
C GLN A 323 23.85 8.53 31.21
N LEU A 324 23.72 8.73 29.91
CA LEU A 324 24.21 7.74 28.94
C LEU A 324 25.74 7.72 28.95
N GLY A 325 26.32 6.51 28.98
CA GLY A 325 27.75 6.27 28.94
C GLY A 325 28.11 5.09 28.02
N GLY A 326 29.36 4.74 27.93
CA GLY A 326 29.90 3.82 26.91
C GLY A 326 29.28 2.41 26.83
N LYS A 327 28.64 1.91 27.88
CA LYS A 327 28.00 0.58 27.91
C LYS A 327 26.54 0.61 28.39
N GLY A 328 25.92 1.76 28.49
CA GLY A 328 24.56 1.91 28.98
C GLY A 328 24.41 3.16 29.87
N LEU A 329 23.83 3.01 31.04
CA LEU A 329 23.65 4.10 31.99
C LEU A 329 24.78 4.11 33.02
N VAL A 330 25.32 5.29 33.25
CA VAL A 330 26.34 5.54 34.28
C VAL A 330 25.86 6.64 35.23
N PRO A 331 26.32 6.71 36.47
CA PRO A 331 25.95 7.76 37.39
C PRO A 331 26.32 9.15 36.88
N ARG A 332 25.46 10.11 37.14
CA ARG A 332 25.74 11.51 36.84
C ARG A 332 26.72 12.08 37.87
N PRO A 333 27.86 12.64 37.49
CA PRO A 333 28.78 13.25 38.43
C PRO A 333 28.12 14.35 39.29
N PRO A 334 28.41 14.48 40.57
CA PRO A 334 29.44 13.74 41.35
C PRO A 334 28.97 12.41 41.96
N LEU A 335 27.77 11.92 41.63
CA LEU A 335 27.19 10.71 42.20
C LEU A 335 27.98 9.47 41.72
N LYS A 336 28.03 8.44 42.56
CA LYS A 336 28.72 7.18 42.26
C LYS A 336 27.75 6.03 41.92
N ARG A 337 26.48 6.23 42.13
CA ARG A 337 25.42 5.22 41.88
C ARG A 337 24.21 5.85 41.27
N ILE A 338 23.52 5.13 40.41
CA ILE A 338 22.23 5.44 39.87
C ILE A 338 21.13 4.96 40.82
N ALA A 339 19.99 5.62 40.83
CA ALA A 339 18.81 5.21 41.59
C ALA A 339 17.74 4.67 40.64
N VAL A 340 17.17 3.51 40.95
CA VAL A 340 16.09 2.88 40.20
C VAL A 340 14.94 2.53 41.09
N THR A 341 13.73 2.99 40.78
CA THR A 341 12.51 2.68 41.55
C THR A 341 11.58 1.86 40.64
N GLU A 342 11.18 0.70 41.10
CA GLU A 342 10.19 -0.17 40.44
C GLU A 342 8.80 0.17 40.98
N PHE A 343 7.83 0.39 40.09
CA PHE A 343 6.43 0.64 40.41
C PHE A 343 5.55 -0.50 39.88
N GLU A 344 4.52 -0.83 40.62
CA GLU A 344 3.40 -1.68 40.20
C GLU A 344 2.11 -0.82 40.24
N GLY A 345 1.66 -0.40 39.07
CA GLY A 345 0.72 0.73 38.98
C GLY A 345 1.39 2.03 39.45
N ASP A 346 0.78 2.73 40.43
CA ASP A 346 1.32 3.96 41.00
C ASP A 346 2.05 3.76 42.34
N GLN A 347 2.18 2.52 42.81
CA GLN A 347 2.84 2.25 44.07
C GLN A 347 4.28 1.80 43.89
N PRO A 348 5.27 2.39 44.59
CA PRO A 348 6.63 1.92 44.55
C PRO A 348 6.73 0.58 45.29
N VAL A 349 7.40 -0.36 44.65
CA VAL A 349 7.56 -1.75 45.14
C VAL A 349 8.98 -2.01 45.62
N ARG A 350 9.96 -1.59 44.85
CA ARG A 350 11.38 -1.78 45.15
C ARG A 350 12.16 -0.53 44.78
N GLU A 351 13.15 -0.25 45.59
CA GLU A 351 14.20 0.73 45.26
C GLU A 351 15.53 0.03 45.16
N ALA A 352 16.27 0.34 44.10
CA ALA A 352 17.61 -0.18 43.90
C ALA A 352 18.60 0.96 43.65
N SER A 353 19.82 0.79 44.13
CA SER A 353 20.95 1.61 43.74
C SER A 353 22.01 0.74 43.09
N ALA A 354 22.58 1.19 41.96
CA ALA A 354 23.55 0.43 41.20
C ALA A 354 24.73 1.30 40.73
N VAL A 355 25.89 0.67 40.48
CA VAL A 355 27.06 1.38 39.92
C VAL A 355 26.80 1.84 38.48
N GLY A 356 25.83 1.22 37.83
CA GLY A 356 25.39 1.56 36.49
C GLY A 356 24.34 0.57 36.00
N ALA A 357 23.91 0.71 34.74
CA ALA A 357 23.04 -0.26 34.09
C ALA A 357 23.52 -0.53 32.66
N SER A 358 23.48 -1.79 32.28
CA SER A 358 23.68 -2.21 30.89
C SER A 358 22.35 -2.27 30.18
N LEU A 359 22.30 -1.75 28.98
CA LEU A 359 21.15 -1.79 28.08
C LEU A 359 21.53 -2.62 26.86
N ILE A 360 20.88 -3.74 26.72
CA ILE A 360 21.13 -4.68 25.64
C ILE A 360 19.90 -4.68 24.74
N ALA A 361 20.10 -4.50 23.45
CA ALA A 361 19.00 -4.64 22.50
C ALA A 361 18.57 -6.10 22.45
N THR A 362 17.37 -6.39 22.89
CA THR A 362 16.83 -7.74 22.79
C THR A 362 16.57 -8.06 21.32
N LYS A 363 17.14 -9.15 20.85
CA LYS A 363 16.72 -9.79 19.60
C LYS A 363 15.37 -10.54 19.75
N SER A 364 14.60 -10.23 20.80
CA SER A 364 13.32 -10.86 21.05
C SER A 364 12.26 -10.32 20.12
N GLY A 365 11.80 -11.15 19.33
CA GLY A 365 10.93 -10.93 18.20
C GLY A 365 11.78 -11.17 16.98
N GLY A 366 11.74 -12.39 16.48
CA GLY A 366 12.50 -12.82 15.32
C GLY A 366 12.49 -11.78 14.21
N GLN A 367 13.14 -11.99 13.14
CA GLN A 367 13.38 -11.14 11.96
C GLN A 367 12.29 -10.09 11.59
N PHE A 368 11.19 -9.90 12.34
CA PHE A 368 9.93 -9.30 11.93
C PHE A 368 9.24 -8.45 13.01
N GLY A 369 9.83 -7.33 13.32
CA GLY A 369 9.08 -6.11 13.65
C GLY A 369 8.13 -6.14 14.86
N GLY A 370 8.45 -6.86 15.91
CA GLY A 370 7.90 -6.53 17.23
C GLY A 370 8.47 -5.18 17.71
N PRO A 371 7.83 -4.48 18.66
CA PRO A 371 8.42 -3.29 19.25
C PRO A 371 9.81 -3.65 19.75
N ALA A 372 10.82 -2.85 19.40
CA ALA A 372 12.15 -3.07 19.94
C ALA A 372 12.07 -2.88 21.44
N ARG A 373 12.63 -3.84 22.11
CA ARG A 373 12.69 -3.87 23.56
C ARG A 373 14.16 -3.87 23.96
N LEU A 374 14.44 -3.33 25.13
CA LEU A 374 15.75 -3.34 25.73
C LEU A 374 15.72 -4.29 26.91
N ASP A 375 16.76 -5.06 27.08
CA ASP A 375 17.01 -5.79 28.31
C ASP A 375 17.83 -4.88 29.24
N PHE A 376 17.33 -4.71 30.44
CA PHE A 376 17.86 -3.79 31.43
C PHE A 376 18.52 -4.59 32.56
N VAL A 377 19.82 -4.45 32.69
CA VAL A 377 20.63 -5.16 33.68
C VAL A 377 21.32 -4.15 34.58
N LEU A 378 21.05 -4.20 35.89
CA LEU A 378 21.75 -3.38 36.87
C LEU A 378 23.12 -3.98 37.21
N LEU A 379 24.14 -3.14 37.30
CA LEU A 379 25.49 -3.51 37.68
C LEU A 379 25.66 -3.30 39.20
N GLU A 380 25.99 -4.39 39.89
CA GLU A 380 26.15 -4.41 41.37
C GLU A 380 24.94 -3.76 42.10
N PRO A 381 23.72 -4.28 41.90
CA PRO A 381 22.53 -3.71 42.51
C PRO A 381 22.48 -3.97 44.00
N SER A 382 22.06 -2.95 44.75
CA SER A 382 21.63 -3.07 46.14
C SER A 382 20.20 -2.65 46.20
N ALA A 383 19.27 -3.56 46.46
CA ALA A 383 17.84 -3.31 46.43
C ALA A 383 17.15 -3.55 47.75
N ARG A 384 16.06 -2.79 48.00
CA ARG A 384 15.21 -2.88 49.17
C ARG A 384 13.74 -2.89 48.75
N ASP A 385 12.93 -3.64 49.51
CA ASP A 385 11.49 -3.65 49.38
C ASP A 385 10.93 -2.46 50.16
N VAL A 386 10.14 -1.65 49.48
CA VAL A 386 9.50 -0.45 50.07
C VAL A 386 8.00 -0.62 50.24
N ARG A 387 7.44 -1.79 49.96
CA ARG A 387 6.02 -2.09 50.12
C ARG A 387 5.59 -1.91 51.59
N GLY A 388 4.54 -1.10 51.81
CA GLY A 388 3.96 -0.92 53.12
C GLY A 388 4.90 -0.31 54.17
N GLY A 389 5.97 0.39 53.77
CA GLY A 389 6.91 1.04 54.72
C GLY A 389 7.96 0.09 55.33
N THR A 390 8.12 -1.12 54.78
CA THR A 390 9.14 -2.07 55.20
C THR A 390 10.43 -1.79 54.45
N ASP A 391 11.54 -1.53 55.17
CA ASP A 391 12.88 -1.35 54.59
C ASP A 391 13.69 -2.67 54.74
N ARG A 392 13.37 -3.65 53.89
CA ARG A 392 14.02 -4.95 53.90
C ARG A 392 14.89 -5.15 52.68
N ALA A 393 16.13 -5.54 52.89
CA ALA A 393 17.02 -5.92 51.78
C ALA A 393 16.43 -7.10 50.97
N VAL A 394 16.34 -6.95 49.65
CA VAL A 394 15.82 -7.95 48.72
C VAL A 394 16.75 -8.09 47.54
N GLY A 395 16.68 -9.23 46.86
CA GLY A 395 17.38 -9.43 45.59
C GLY A 395 16.76 -8.64 44.43
N TRP A 396 17.59 -8.07 43.60
CA TRP A 396 17.16 -7.50 42.30
C TRP A 396 17.21 -8.58 41.22
N PRO A 397 16.25 -8.64 40.29
CA PRO A 397 16.32 -9.57 39.18
C PRO A 397 17.62 -9.38 38.39
N PRO A 398 18.29 -10.47 37.97
CA PRO A 398 19.54 -10.36 37.22
C PRO A 398 19.37 -9.61 35.90
N GLU A 399 18.19 -9.72 35.31
CA GLU A 399 17.84 -9.09 34.06
C GLU A 399 16.34 -8.75 34.06
N ILE A 400 15.98 -7.59 33.55
CA ILE A 400 14.62 -7.19 33.28
C ILE A 400 14.49 -7.14 31.76
N ALA A 401 13.86 -8.18 31.21
CA ALA A 401 13.73 -8.34 29.78
C ALA A 401 12.57 -7.52 29.23
N GLY A 402 12.72 -7.03 28.02
CA GLY A 402 11.64 -6.51 27.23
C GLY A 402 11.05 -5.18 27.71
N VAL A 403 11.87 -4.24 28.18
CA VAL A 403 11.44 -2.90 28.56
C VAL A 403 11.42 -1.93 27.37
N ALA A 404 10.48 -1.00 27.37
CA ALA A 404 10.38 0.10 26.44
C ALA A 404 10.46 1.45 27.16
N VAL A 405 10.93 2.49 26.50
CA VAL A 405 10.94 3.84 27.06
C VAL A 405 9.52 4.37 27.08
N ALA A 406 8.98 4.70 28.25
CA ALA A 406 7.68 5.32 28.42
C ALA A 406 7.79 6.82 28.17
N ASP A 407 7.47 7.26 26.99
CA ASP A 407 7.46 8.68 26.67
C ASP A 407 6.05 9.25 26.47
N GLY A 408 5.00 8.40 26.54
CA GLY A 408 3.60 8.82 26.33
C GLY A 408 3.37 9.54 25.00
N ALA A 409 4.42 9.64 24.18
CA ALA A 409 4.36 10.32 22.91
C ALA A 409 3.70 9.42 21.86
N PRO A 410 2.85 9.98 20.99
CA PRO A 410 2.32 9.26 19.86
C PRO A 410 3.48 8.73 19.00
N GLU A 411 3.22 7.67 18.22
CA GLU A 411 4.22 7.16 17.25
C GLU A 411 4.76 8.33 16.42
N PRO A 412 6.09 8.48 16.29
CA PRO A 412 6.67 9.60 15.56
C PRO A 412 6.23 9.57 14.09
N THR A 413 5.97 10.74 13.56
CA THR A 413 5.73 10.89 12.12
C THR A 413 6.96 10.44 11.31
N VAL A 414 6.77 10.18 10.02
CA VAL A 414 7.89 9.78 9.13
C VAL A 414 9.02 10.81 9.16
N LEU A 415 8.69 12.11 9.21
CA LEU A 415 9.69 13.18 9.26
C LEU A 415 10.44 13.21 10.59
N GLU A 416 9.74 13.07 11.70
CA GLU A 416 10.37 12.97 13.03
C GLU A 416 11.27 11.73 13.15
N ALA A 417 10.82 10.59 12.62
CA ALA A 417 11.63 9.38 12.57
C ALA A 417 12.89 9.55 11.71
N LEU A 418 12.78 10.29 10.60
CA LEU A 418 13.91 10.62 9.73
C LEU A 418 14.91 11.54 10.45
N GLU A 419 14.44 12.57 11.15
CA GLU A 419 15.29 13.47 11.95
C GLU A 419 16.00 12.71 13.08
N LEU A 420 15.26 11.84 13.78
CA LEU A 420 15.83 10.96 14.81
C LEU A 420 16.89 10.03 14.24
N ALA A 421 16.64 9.40 13.09
CA ALA A 421 17.61 8.55 12.42
C ALA A 421 18.86 9.34 11.96
N ARG A 422 18.68 10.55 11.43
CA ARG A 422 19.79 11.45 11.07
C ARG A 422 20.64 11.82 12.28
N SER A 423 20.01 12.15 13.42
CA SER A 423 20.76 12.46 14.65
C SER A 423 21.54 11.26 15.15
N LEU A 424 20.96 10.06 15.05
CA LEU A 424 21.60 8.81 15.42
C LEU A 424 22.76 8.46 14.48
N SER A 425 22.62 8.71 13.18
CA SER A 425 23.69 8.50 12.19
C SER A 425 24.93 9.35 12.43
N GLN A 426 24.75 10.51 13.05
CA GLN A 426 25.82 11.45 13.40
C GLN A 426 26.44 11.18 14.78
N ALA A 427 25.88 10.22 15.56
CA ALA A 427 26.36 9.90 16.89
C ALA A 427 27.78 9.29 16.84
N LYS A 428 28.71 9.90 17.56
CA LYS A 428 30.12 9.45 17.64
C LYS A 428 30.44 8.71 18.94
N ASP A 429 29.65 8.97 19.96
CA ASP A 429 29.90 8.45 21.30
C ASP A 429 29.15 7.12 21.56
N PRO A 430 29.79 6.13 22.20
CA PRO A 430 29.09 4.94 22.68
C PRO A 430 28.06 5.31 23.76
N PRO A 431 26.92 4.59 23.88
CA PRO A 431 26.56 3.39 23.11
C PRO A 431 25.88 3.67 21.77
N LEU A 432 25.60 4.92 21.42
CA LEU A 432 24.81 5.28 20.24
C LEU A 432 25.58 5.04 18.93
N ALA A 433 26.91 5.22 18.94
CA ALA A 433 27.75 5.06 17.75
C ALA A 433 27.63 3.68 17.07
N GLN A 434 27.31 2.62 17.83
CA GLN A 434 27.12 1.28 17.27
C GLN A 434 25.92 1.20 16.29
N TYR A 435 24.94 2.08 16.44
CA TYR A 435 23.74 2.12 15.59
C TYR A 435 23.89 3.07 14.39
N ALA A 436 24.97 3.85 14.31
CA ALA A 436 25.14 4.88 13.28
C ALA A 436 25.03 4.32 11.85
N ARG A 437 25.65 3.18 11.55
CA ARG A 437 25.55 2.53 10.24
C ARG A 437 24.13 2.08 9.91
N GLY A 438 23.41 1.53 10.89
CA GLY A 438 22.00 1.15 10.73
C GLY A 438 21.13 2.37 10.46
N ALA A 439 21.38 3.46 11.18
CA ALA A 439 20.69 4.73 11.01
C ALA A 439 20.92 5.35 9.63
N ASP A 440 22.16 5.35 9.12
CA ASP A 440 22.46 5.81 7.75
C ASP A 440 21.67 5.02 6.70
N THR A 441 21.57 3.72 6.87
CA THR A 441 20.80 2.86 5.98
C THR A 441 19.32 3.24 6.01
N VAL A 442 18.75 3.45 7.20
CA VAL A 442 17.35 3.86 7.36
C VAL A 442 17.10 5.24 6.76
N VAL A 443 17.98 6.22 7.00
CA VAL A 443 17.90 7.55 6.39
C VAL A 443 17.85 7.43 4.87
N PHE A 444 18.78 6.68 4.28
CA PHE A 444 18.82 6.47 2.84
C PHE A 444 17.53 5.84 2.29
N VAL A 445 17.00 4.84 2.98
CA VAL A 445 15.78 4.14 2.54
C VAL A 445 14.55 5.04 2.65
N ILE A 446 14.38 5.76 3.77
CA ILE A 446 13.25 6.68 3.95
C ILE A 446 13.32 7.82 2.91
N GLU A 447 14.48 8.44 2.71
CA GLU A 447 14.64 9.50 1.70
C GLU A 447 14.35 9.00 0.29
N ARG A 448 14.79 7.79 -0.03
CA ARG A 448 14.49 7.14 -1.31
C ARG A 448 13.00 6.87 -1.45
N ALA A 449 12.33 6.39 -0.39
CA ALA A 449 10.89 6.13 -0.38
C ALA A 449 10.08 7.43 -0.55
N LEU A 450 10.43 8.50 0.16
CA LEU A 450 9.82 9.82 0.00
C LEU A 450 9.93 10.32 -1.44
N LYS A 451 11.12 10.23 -2.03
CA LYS A 451 11.36 10.61 -3.42
C LYS A 451 10.58 9.74 -4.39
N SER A 452 10.51 8.44 -4.14
CA SER A 452 9.73 7.50 -4.96
C SER A 452 8.24 7.83 -4.91
N THR A 453 7.70 8.09 -3.73
CA THR A 453 6.29 8.48 -3.53
C THR A 453 5.95 9.78 -4.26
N TYR A 454 6.83 10.78 -4.19
CA TYR A 454 6.66 12.02 -4.95
C TYR A 454 6.58 11.77 -6.46
N HIS A 455 7.53 11.00 -7.01
CA HIS A 455 7.55 10.71 -8.45
C HIS A 455 6.36 9.84 -8.87
N GLU A 456 5.93 8.93 -8.02
CA GLU A 456 4.75 8.12 -8.28
C GLU A 456 3.48 8.98 -8.31
N ALA A 457 3.27 9.84 -7.31
CA ALA A 457 2.15 10.79 -7.28
C ALA A 457 2.13 11.69 -8.52
N LEU A 458 3.27 12.26 -8.87
CA LEU A 458 3.43 13.09 -10.07
C LEU A 458 3.10 12.32 -11.36
N SER A 459 3.53 11.06 -11.46
CA SER A 459 3.27 10.21 -12.61
C SER A 459 1.76 9.95 -12.80
N HIS A 460 1.04 9.75 -11.70
CA HIS A 460 -0.41 9.56 -11.73
C HIS A 460 -1.17 10.82 -12.14
N ILE A 461 -0.75 12.00 -11.68
CA ILE A 461 -1.37 13.26 -12.09
C ILE A 461 -1.30 13.43 -13.61
N TRP A 462 -0.11 13.28 -14.18
CA TRP A 462 0.07 13.45 -15.61
C TRP A 462 -0.62 12.37 -16.45
N MET A 463 -0.61 11.12 -15.99
CA MET A 463 -1.36 10.04 -16.64
C MET A 463 -2.86 10.33 -16.66
N ARG A 464 -3.43 10.77 -15.53
CA ARG A 464 -4.84 11.13 -15.40
C ARG A 464 -5.25 12.33 -16.26
N CYS A 465 -4.31 13.16 -16.66
CA CYS A 465 -4.54 14.24 -17.63
C CYS A 465 -4.43 13.72 -19.09
N ALA A 466 -3.50 12.81 -19.37
CA ALA A 466 -3.23 12.32 -20.71
C ALA A 466 -4.34 11.38 -21.24
N GLN A 467 -4.90 10.53 -20.38
CA GLN A 467 -5.93 9.55 -20.75
C GLN A 467 -7.23 10.16 -21.30
N PRO A 468 -7.84 11.18 -20.68
CA PRO A 468 -9.04 11.82 -21.24
C PRO A 468 -8.84 12.44 -22.61
N VAL A 469 -7.66 13.01 -22.85
CA VAL A 469 -7.30 13.57 -24.18
C VAL A 469 -7.30 12.47 -25.25
N SER A 470 -6.80 11.28 -24.89
CA SER A 470 -6.79 10.12 -25.80
C SER A 470 -8.21 9.74 -26.25
N VAL A 471 -9.21 9.81 -25.38
CA VAL A 471 -10.62 9.48 -25.72
C VAL A 471 -11.12 10.34 -26.88
N LEU A 472 -10.92 11.66 -26.78
CA LEU A 472 -11.30 12.59 -27.84
C LEU A 472 -10.53 12.31 -29.14
N LEU A 473 -9.20 12.14 -29.05
CA LEU A 473 -8.37 11.95 -30.23
C LEU A 473 -8.66 10.63 -30.95
N MET A 474 -8.91 9.56 -30.21
CA MET A 474 -9.26 8.26 -30.78
C MET A 474 -10.62 8.29 -31.49
N LEU A 475 -11.62 8.97 -30.90
CA LEU A 475 -12.91 9.17 -31.56
C LEU A 475 -12.76 9.92 -32.88
N LEU A 476 -12.03 11.03 -32.88
CA LEU A 476 -11.84 11.85 -34.07
C LEU A 476 -11.05 11.11 -35.14
N LEU A 477 -9.96 10.43 -34.77
CA LEU A 477 -9.17 9.67 -35.73
C LEU A 477 -9.99 8.57 -36.38
N GLY A 478 -10.72 7.77 -35.58
CA GLY A 478 -11.57 6.69 -36.10
C GLY A 478 -12.65 7.22 -37.03
N SER A 479 -13.34 8.32 -36.67
CA SER A 479 -14.37 8.95 -37.50
C SER A 479 -13.81 9.53 -38.79
N MET A 480 -12.67 10.22 -38.75
CA MET A 480 -12.06 10.83 -39.94
C MET A 480 -11.51 9.78 -40.89
N LEU A 481 -10.90 8.72 -40.39
CA LEU A 481 -10.44 7.59 -41.21
C LEU A 481 -11.62 6.90 -41.90
N ALA A 482 -12.75 6.76 -41.21
CA ALA A 482 -13.97 6.17 -41.76
C ALA A 482 -14.54 6.99 -42.92
N ILE A 483 -14.54 8.31 -42.84
CA ILE A 483 -14.97 9.17 -43.95
C ILE A 483 -13.98 9.10 -45.10
N TRP A 484 -12.68 9.18 -44.82
CA TRP A 484 -11.64 9.21 -45.82
C TRP A 484 -11.55 7.88 -46.61
N ARG A 485 -11.74 6.74 -45.92
CA ARG A 485 -11.64 5.38 -46.50
C ARG A 485 -12.99 4.69 -46.66
N LYS A 486 -14.07 5.43 -46.99
CA LYS A 486 -15.44 4.92 -47.04
C LYS A 486 -15.66 3.66 -47.90
N HIS A 487 -14.78 3.39 -48.89
CA HIS A 487 -14.85 2.22 -49.74
C HIS A 487 -14.05 1.02 -49.24
N SER A 488 -13.32 1.17 -48.13
CA SER A 488 -12.57 0.07 -47.50
C SER A 488 -13.48 -0.71 -46.54
N LEU A 489 -13.12 -1.95 -46.24
CA LEU A 489 -13.85 -2.75 -45.24
C LEU A 489 -13.81 -2.08 -43.87
N PRO A 490 -14.92 -2.06 -43.11
CA PRO A 490 -14.99 -1.46 -41.77
C PRO A 490 -13.89 -1.97 -40.82
N LEU A 491 -13.57 -3.27 -40.90
CA LEU A 491 -12.53 -3.90 -40.09
C LEU A 491 -11.13 -3.34 -40.41
N THR A 492 -10.84 -3.06 -41.70
CA THR A 492 -9.54 -2.50 -42.11
C THR A 492 -9.38 -1.07 -41.56
N ILE A 493 -10.45 -0.28 -41.59
CA ILE A 493 -10.45 1.10 -41.05
C ILE A 493 -10.28 1.07 -39.55
N PHE A 494 -10.99 0.16 -38.88
CA PHE A 494 -10.86 -0.03 -37.43
C PHE A 494 -9.41 -0.40 -37.08
N LEU A 495 -8.80 -1.38 -37.77
CA LEU A 495 -7.44 -1.81 -37.52
C LEU A 495 -6.43 -0.65 -37.70
N LEU A 496 -6.65 0.19 -38.73
CA LEU A 496 -5.82 1.36 -39.00
C LEU A 496 -5.90 2.43 -37.89
N ALA A 497 -7.07 2.58 -37.24
CA ALA A 497 -7.25 3.44 -36.07
C ALA A 497 -6.78 2.78 -34.78
N PHE A 498 -6.95 1.46 -34.65
CA PHE A 498 -6.67 0.69 -33.43
C PHE A 498 -5.18 0.56 -33.12
N ILE A 499 -4.35 0.35 -34.13
CA ILE A 499 -2.89 0.22 -33.93
C ILE A 499 -2.28 1.49 -33.30
N PRO A 500 -2.52 2.72 -33.83
CA PRO A 500 -2.06 3.94 -33.15
C PRO A 500 -2.65 4.13 -31.77
N SER A 501 -3.89 3.67 -31.55
CA SER A 501 -4.56 3.76 -30.25
C SER A 501 -3.88 2.86 -29.20
N ILE A 502 -3.52 1.63 -29.56
CA ILE A 502 -2.74 0.76 -28.66
C ILE A 502 -1.36 1.38 -28.38
N ALA A 503 -0.67 1.84 -29.43
CA ALA A 503 0.63 2.49 -29.28
C ALA A 503 0.55 3.69 -28.31
N ASN A 504 -0.51 4.50 -28.41
CA ASN A 504 -0.74 5.62 -27.49
C ASN A 504 -0.90 5.16 -26.03
N VAL A 505 -1.70 4.13 -25.79
CA VAL A 505 -1.88 3.59 -24.42
C VAL A 505 -0.57 3.05 -23.86
N LEU A 506 0.20 2.33 -24.68
CA LEU A 506 1.53 1.84 -24.30
C LEU A 506 2.52 2.97 -24.02
N LEU A 507 2.50 4.04 -24.80
CA LEU A 507 3.33 5.23 -24.58
C LEU A 507 2.94 5.96 -23.28
N ILE A 508 1.67 6.08 -22.98
CA ILE A 508 1.20 6.65 -21.69
C ILE A 508 1.72 5.80 -20.53
N ALA A 509 1.58 4.48 -20.59
CA ALA A 509 2.05 3.56 -19.55
C ALA A 509 3.58 3.57 -19.40
N SER A 510 4.30 3.59 -20.53
CA SER A 510 5.77 3.67 -20.54
C SER A 510 6.27 5.00 -19.98
N GLY A 511 5.65 6.11 -20.37
CA GLY A 511 5.94 7.44 -19.85
C GLY A 511 5.70 7.53 -18.34
N GLN A 512 4.63 6.92 -17.84
CA GLN A 512 4.35 6.81 -16.42
C GLN A 512 5.46 6.04 -15.68
N SER A 513 5.90 4.92 -16.23
CA SER A 513 7.00 4.12 -15.65
C SER A 513 8.32 4.91 -15.59
N ILE A 514 8.64 5.69 -16.64
CA ILE A 514 9.83 6.54 -16.70
C ILE A 514 9.74 7.68 -15.66
N LEU A 515 8.55 8.29 -15.49
CA LEU A 515 8.30 9.33 -14.47
C LEU A 515 8.53 8.80 -13.05
N ARG A 516 8.04 7.59 -12.74
CA ARG A 516 8.28 6.93 -11.45
C ARG A 516 9.76 6.75 -11.14
N GLN A 517 10.60 6.57 -12.15
CA GLN A 517 12.06 6.51 -11.99
C GLN A 517 12.73 7.88 -11.78
N GLY A 518 11.95 8.96 -11.72
CA GLY A 518 12.46 10.31 -11.51
C GLY A 518 12.93 11.05 -12.76
N LYS A 519 12.73 10.49 -13.94
CA LYS A 519 13.12 11.11 -15.22
C LYS A 519 11.96 11.95 -15.78
N LEU A 520 11.80 13.17 -15.26
CA LEU A 520 10.64 14.04 -15.52
C LEU A 520 10.44 14.35 -17.01
N LEU A 521 11.44 14.96 -17.66
CA LEU A 521 11.30 15.42 -19.05
C LEU A 521 11.09 14.28 -20.04
N SER A 522 11.87 13.23 -19.93
CA SER A 522 11.73 12.05 -20.79
C SER A 522 10.41 11.31 -20.55
N GLY A 523 9.98 11.18 -19.30
CA GLY A 523 8.72 10.54 -18.96
C GLY A 523 7.51 11.31 -19.50
N LEU A 524 7.48 12.65 -19.33
CA LEU A 524 6.44 13.50 -19.92
C LEU A 524 6.47 13.45 -21.45
N GLY A 525 7.65 13.56 -22.06
CA GLY A 525 7.82 13.47 -23.52
C GLY A 525 7.23 12.18 -24.07
N VAL A 526 7.57 11.02 -23.50
CA VAL A 526 7.05 9.71 -23.92
C VAL A 526 5.55 9.60 -23.66
N MET A 527 5.05 10.05 -22.50
CA MET A 527 3.64 9.98 -22.14
C MET A 527 2.73 10.75 -23.12
N TRP A 528 3.18 11.94 -23.56
CA TRP A 528 2.41 12.79 -24.47
C TRP A 528 2.70 12.53 -25.95
N ALA A 529 3.76 11.79 -26.27
CA ALA A 529 4.16 11.49 -27.66
C ALA A 529 3.04 10.77 -28.43
N GLY A 530 2.33 9.84 -27.78
CA GLY A 530 1.21 9.13 -28.37
C GLY A 530 0.05 10.07 -28.74
N ASN A 531 -0.36 10.94 -27.82
CA ASN A 531 -1.40 11.94 -28.08
C ASN A 531 -0.96 12.92 -29.18
N ALA A 532 0.28 13.35 -29.18
CA ALA A 532 0.85 14.20 -30.24
C ALA A 532 0.83 13.49 -31.60
N ALA A 533 1.19 12.22 -31.67
CA ALA A 533 1.14 11.42 -32.88
C ALA A 533 -0.29 11.27 -33.41
N LEU A 534 -1.26 10.98 -32.54
CA LEU A 534 -2.68 10.93 -32.90
C LEU A 534 -3.16 12.28 -33.48
N LEU A 535 -2.78 13.39 -32.85
CA LEU A 535 -3.13 14.73 -33.32
C LEU A 535 -2.53 15.04 -34.71
N VAL A 536 -1.27 14.67 -34.93
CA VAL A 536 -0.61 14.79 -36.24
C VAL A 536 -1.33 13.96 -37.29
N MET A 537 -1.71 12.70 -36.96
CA MET A 537 -2.48 11.85 -37.87
C MET A 537 -3.85 12.46 -38.21
N ILE A 538 -4.57 12.99 -37.21
CA ILE A 538 -5.85 13.69 -37.41
C ILE A 538 -5.65 14.88 -38.36
N ALA A 539 -4.63 15.70 -38.11
CA ALA A 539 -4.33 16.86 -38.97
C ALA A 539 -3.96 16.44 -40.39
N TRP A 540 -3.20 15.34 -40.56
CA TRP A 540 -2.83 14.81 -41.87
C TRP A 540 -4.05 14.28 -42.63
N VAL A 541 -4.91 13.48 -41.99
CA VAL A 541 -6.15 12.98 -42.61
C VAL A 541 -7.06 14.15 -42.97
N GLY A 542 -7.20 15.15 -42.06
CA GLY A 542 -8.01 16.35 -42.31
C GLY A 542 -7.53 17.17 -43.53
N ARG A 543 -6.20 17.32 -43.69
CA ARG A 543 -5.63 17.96 -44.90
C ARG A 543 -5.92 17.19 -46.17
N ARG A 544 -5.89 15.85 -46.12
CA ARG A 544 -6.25 14.98 -47.25
C ARG A 544 -7.72 15.12 -47.63
N MET A 545 -8.63 15.11 -46.61
CA MET A 545 -10.04 15.28 -46.84
C MET A 545 -10.42 16.67 -47.38
N ALA A 546 -9.65 17.71 -47.05
CA ALA A 546 -9.89 19.07 -47.53
C ALA A 546 -9.41 19.29 -48.98
N ARG A 547 -8.64 18.38 -49.56
CA ARG A 547 -8.13 18.44 -50.96
C ARG A 547 -9.02 17.69 -51.96
N HIS A 548 -9.96 16.94 -51.46
CA HIS A 548 -10.96 16.19 -52.23
C HIS A 548 -12.37 16.70 -51.92
#